data_89e2a78d076970b024ff26fe22ade0ed
#
_entry.id   89e2a78d076970b024ff26fe22ade0ed
#
_cell.length_a   1.000
_cell.length_b   1.000
_cell.length_c   1.000
_cell.angle_alpha   90.00
_cell.angle_beta   90.00
_cell.angle_gamma   90.00
#
_symmetry.space_group_name_H-M   'P 1'
#
loop_
_entity.id
_entity.type
_entity.pdbx_description
1 polymer ?
#
loop_
_entity_poly.entity_id
_entity_poly.type
_entity_poly.pdbx_seq_one_letter_code
_entity_poly.pdbx_strand_id
1 'polypeptide(L)'
;LLESDFFGPDIKKILPVILPGKSDSSSMDMVVELLLATGRSLPEVMMMLVPEAWEKHASMDEGKKAFYQYNSCIMEPWDGPASIPFTDGKFIGALLDRNGLRPSRYSVTKDGYVVMSSETGVLDIAPENIERHGRLEPGKMFLVNMDEGRIIEDEEIKKEITSKRPYQKWLDENLLPLKEIPYRGNTTPIEDEGFETRMRVFGYTQEDLKTIITPMR
;
A
#
# COMPACT_ATOMS: atom_id res chain seq x y z
N LEU A 1 -5.46 -12.89 4.10
CA LEU A 1 -5.78 -13.49 2.79
C LEU A 1 -5.75 -15.02 2.83
N LEU A 2 -4.73 -15.63 3.40
CA LEU A 2 -4.55 -17.09 3.43
C LEU A 2 -5.60 -17.83 4.27
N GLU A 3 -6.27 -17.13 5.17
CA GLU A 3 -7.39 -17.64 5.99
C GLU A 3 -8.77 -17.25 5.44
N SER A 4 -8.78 -16.56 4.30
CA SER A 4 -10.02 -16.16 3.63
C SER A 4 -10.71 -17.34 2.97
N ASP A 5 -12.01 -17.44 3.10
CA ASP A 5 -12.86 -18.43 2.40
C ASP A 5 -12.98 -18.16 0.90
N PHE A 6 -12.42 -17.05 0.39
CA PHE A 6 -12.53 -16.67 -1.01
C PHE A 6 -12.04 -17.76 -1.97
N PHE A 7 -10.88 -18.34 -1.69
CA PHE A 7 -10.33 -19.43 -2.48
C PHE A 7 -10.80 -20.81 -2.00
N GLY A 8 -11.46 -20.88 -0.86
CA GLY A 8 -11.88 -22.14 -0.25
C GLY A 8 -10.70 -23.13 -0.08
N PRO A 9 -10.94 -24.45 -0.26
CA PRO A 9 -9.90 -25.47 -0.12
C PRO A 9 -8.78 -25.35 -1.18
N ASP A 10 -9.03 -24.66 -2.28
CA ASP A 10 -8.07 -24.54 -3.38
C ASP A 10 -6.87 -23.64 -3.04
N ILE A 11 -6.96 -22.81 -1.99
CA ILE A 11 -5.82 -22.04 -1.49
C ILE A 11 -4.58 -22.92 -1.24
N LYS A 12 -4.77 -24.16 -0.81
CA LYS A 12 -3.67 -25.09 -0.56
C LYS A 12 -2.85 -25.42 -1.80
N LYS A 13 -3.41 -25.27 -3.00
CA LYS A 13 -2.73 -25.55 -4.27
C LYS A 13 -1.70 -24.47 -4.64
N ILE A 14 -1.86 -23.25 -4.12
CA ILE A 14 -1.02 -22.10 -4.40
C ILE A 14 -0.08 -21.73 -3.24
N LEU A 15 -0.12 -22.51 -2.16
CA LEU A 15 0.80 -22.29 -1.03
C LEU A 15 2.13 -23.02 -1.23
N PRO A 16 3.26 -22.43 -0.87
CA PRO A 16 3.41 -21.05 -0.37
C PRO A 16 3.28 -20.04 -1.52
N VAL A 17 2.53 -18.94 -1.31
CA VAL A 17 2.39 -17.88 -2.31
C VAL A 17 3.73 -17.22 -2.58
N ILE A 18 4.47 -16.88 -1.53
CA ILE A 18 5.82 -16.33 -1.64
C ILE A 18 6.83 -17.47 -1.54
N LEU A 19 7.58 -17.67 -2.61
CA LEU A 19 8.60 -18.72 -2.67
C LEU A 19 9.86 -18.30 -1.90
N PRO A 20 10.45 -19.21 -1.09
CA PRO A 20 11.68 -18.90 -0.34
C PRO A 20 12.84 -18.49 -1.24
N GLY A 21 13.67 -17.57 -0.76
CA GLY A 21 14.90 -17.15 -1.43
C GLY A 21 14.70 -16.26 -2.67
N LYS A 22 13.50 -15.70 -2.84
CA LYS A 22 13.22 -14.72 -3.88
C LYS A 22 13.52 -13.30 -3.41
N SER A 23 13.70 -12.38 -4.37
CA SER A 23 13.86 -10.94 -4.08
C SER A 23 12.54 -10.33 -3.61
N ASP A 24 12.61 -9.16 -2.98
CA ASP A 24 11.43 -8.42 -2.51
C ASP A 24 10.49 -8.09 -3.66
N SER A 25 11.01 -7.64 -4.81
CA SER A 25 10.22 -7.35 -5.99
C SER A 25 9.51 -8.60 -6.54
N SER A 26 10.21 -9.75 -6.57
CA SER A 26 9.58 -11.02 -6.98
C SER A 26 8.51 -11.47 -6.00
N SER A 27 8.70 -11.23 -4.70
CA SER A 27 7.69 -11.51 -3.69
C SER A 27 6.45 -10.62 -3.86
N MET A 28 6.67 -9.35 -4.19
CA MET A 28 5.60 -8.44 -4.54
C MET A 28 4.79 -8.89 -5.75
N ASP A 29 5.45 -9.32 -6.83
CA ASP A 29 4.79 -9.84 -8.03
C ASP A 29 3.86 -11.02 -7.70
N MET A 30 4.32 -11.96 -6.87
CA MET A 30 3.51 -13.10 -6.43
C MET A 30 2.27 -12.67 -5.64
N VAL A 31 2.40 -11.64 -4.81
CA VAL A 31 1.26 -11.08 -4.05
C VAL A 31 0.31 -10.32 -4.98
N VAL A 32 0.83 -9.55 -5.94
CA VAL A 32 0.02 -8.88 -6.96
C VAL A 32 -0.83 -9.91 -7.72
N GLU A 33 -0.23 -11.00 -8.19
CA GLU A 33 -0.95 -12.06 -8.90
C GLU A 33 -2.07 -12.68 -8.03
N LEU A 34 -1.78 -12.97 -6.76
CA LEU A 34 -2.79 -13.47 -5.82
C LEU A 34 -3.96 -12.48 -5.65
N LEU A 35 -3.67 -11.21 -5.49
CA LEU A 35 -4.69 -10.18 -5.31
C LEU A 35 -5.55 -9.97 -6.56
N LEU A 36 -4.93 -10.01 -7.74
CA LEU A 36 -5.66 -9.97 -9.02
C LEU A 36 -6.61 -11.16 -9.17
N ALA A 37 -6.19 -12.35 -8.75
CA ALA A 37 -7.03 -13.54 -8.75
C ALA A 37 -8.29 -13.40 -7.86
N THR A 38 -8.33 -12.44 -6.93
CA THR A 38 -9.53 -12.09 -6.17
C THR A 38 -10.52 -11.18 -6.92
N GLY A 39 -10.25 -10.85 -8.18
CA GLY A 39 -11.08 -9.97 -8.99
C GLY A 39 -10.88 -8.47 -8.75
N ARG A 40 -9.81 -8.09 -8.07
CA ARG A 40 -9.39 -6.69 -7.92
C ARG A 40 -8.74 -6.19 -9.20
N SER A 41 -8.90 -4.92 -9.53
CA SER A 41 -8.16 -4.30 -10.63
C SER A 41 -6.71 -4.04 -10.24
N LEU A 42 -5.80 -4.02 -11.23
CA LEU A 42 -4.39 -3.75 -10.96
C LEU A 42 -4.15 -2.41 -10.25
N PRO A 43 -4.78 -1.30 -10.63
CA PRO A 43 -4.65 -0.05 -9.86
C PRO A 43 -5.13 -0.17 -8.41
N GLU A 44 -6.22 -0.92 -8.13
CA GLU A 44 -6.69 -1.19 -6.77
C GLU A 44 -5.63 -1.97 -5.97
N VAL A 45 -5.06 -3.02 -6.55
CA VAL A 45 -4.00 -3.83 -5.94
C VAL A 45 -2.78 -2.97 -5.62
N MET A 46 -2.38 -2.10 -6.53
CA MET A 46 -1.23 -1.21 -6.32
C MET A 46 -1.49 -0.17 -5.22
N MET A 47 -2.71 0.35 -5.10
CA MET A 47 -3.09 1.21 -3.95
C MET A 47 -3.05 0.47 -2.62
N MET A 48 -3.40 -0.82 -2.59
CA MET A 48 -3.33 -1.64 -1.37
C MET A 48 -1.88 -1.89 -0.94
N LEU A 49 -1.02 -2.23 -1.89
CA LEU A 49 0.37 -2.60 -1.64
C LEU A 49 1.26 -1.40 -1.34
N VAL A 50 1.01 -0.28 -1.99
CA VAL A 50 1.82 0.94 -1.87
C VAL A 50 0.92 2.13 -1.53
N PRO A 51 0.36 2.15 -0.32
CA PRO A 51 -0.53 3.22 0.11
C PRO A 51 0.22 4.54 0.28
N GLU A 52 -0.50 5.64 0.07
CA GLU A 52 -0.03 6.95 0.50
C GLU A 52 -0.04 7.07 2.04
N ALA A 53 0.60 8.10 2.59
CA ALA A 53 0.63 8.34 4.03
C ALA A 53 -0.75 8.81 4.52
N TRP A 54 -1.61 7.89 4.95
CA TRP A 54 -3.03 8.14 5.25
C TRP A 54 -3.35 8.32 6.74
N GLU A 55 -2.64 7.65 7.65
CA GLU A 55 -3.01 7.54 9.07
C GLU A 55 -3.15 8.89 9.78
N LYS A 56 -2.22 9.81 9.52
CA LYS A 56 -2.19 11.15 10.15
C LYS A 56 -2.60 12.27 9.20
N HIS A 57 -3.19 11.94 8.07
CA HIS A 57 -3.57 12.91 7.06
C HIS A 57 -4.93 13.53 7.40
N ALA A 58 -4.93 14.73 8.00
CA ALA A 58 -6.14 15.39 8.51
C ALA A 58 -7.15 15.78 7.43
N SER A 59 -6.70 16.04 6.19
CA SER A 59 -7.55 16.49 5.09
C SER A 59 -7.80 15.44 4.01
N MET A 60 -7.46 14.17 4.26
CA MET A 60 -7.76 13.09 3.33
C MET A 60 -9.25 12.80 3.29
N ASP A 61 -9.78 12.54 2.08
CA ASP A 61 -11.15 12.09 1.87
C ASP A 61 -11.47 10.85 2.70
N GLU A 62 -12.63 10.83 3.35
CA GLU A 62 -13.04 9.76 4.27
C GLU A 62 -13.14 8.40 3.57
N GLY A 63 -13.62 8.34 2.33
CA GLY A 63 -13.70 7.11 1.56
C GLY A 63 -12.32 6.54 1.24
N LYS A 64 -11.37 7.42 0.90
CA LYS A 64 -9.98 7.05 0.66
C LYS A 64 -9.31 6.54 1.93
N LYS A 65 -9.56 7.20 3.06
CA LYS A 65 -9.06 6.79 4.36
C LYS A 65 -9.62 5.43 4.79
N ALA A 66 -10.93 5.23 4.61
CA ALA A 66 -11.57 3.96 4.89
C ALA A 66 -11.02 2.81 4.02
N PHE A 67 -10.74 3.08 2.74
CA PHE A 67 -10.10 2.11 1.85
C PHE A 67 -8.74 1.66 2.40
N TYR A 68 -7.86 2.59 2.76
CA TYR A 68 -6.54 2.25 3.27
C TYR A 68 -6.61 1.54 4.63
N GLN A 69 -7.46 2.01 5.53
CA GLN A 69 -7.65 1.39 6.84
C GLN A 69 -8.17 -0.05 6.72
N TYR A 70 -9.18 -0.28 5.87
CA TYR A 70 -9.70 -1.61 5.62
C TYR A 70 -8.61 -2.56 5.05
N ASN A 71 -7.89 -2.10 4.03
CA ASN A 71 -6.89 -2.93 3.39
C ASN A 71 -5.65 -3.17 4.28
N SER A 72 -5.32 -2.28 5.20
CA SER A 72 -4.27 -2.50 6.20
C SER A 72 -4.59 -3.63 7.19
N CYS A 73 -5.87 -3.97 7.35
CA CYS A 73 -6.28 -5.16 8.12
C CYS A 73 -6.12 -6.47 7.35
N ILE A 74 -5.98 -6.41 6.02
CA ILE A 74 -5.86 -7.58 5.16
C ILE A 74 -4.41 -7.99 4.96
N MET A 75 -3.54 -7.00 4.75
CA MET A 75 -2.14 -7.23 4.45
C MET A 75 -1.26 -6.02 4.79
N GLU A 76 0.01 -6.29 5.03
CA GLU A 76 1.03 -5.28 5.23
C GLU A 76 1.35 -4.55 3.92
N PRO A 77 1.57 -3.23 3.96
CA PRO A 77 1.99 -2.47 2.79
C PRO A 77 3.48 -2.69 2.50
N TRP A 78 3.88 -2.37 1.28
CA TRP A 78 5.29 -2.26 0.92
C TRP A 78 6.00 -1.24 1.81
N ASP A 79 7.14 -1.62 2.34
CA ASP A 79 8.06 -0.73 3.06
C ASP A 79 9.42 -0.71 2.38
N GLY A 80 9.91 0.49 2.10
CA GLY A 80 11.20 0.73 1.46
C GLY A 80 11.11 1.58 0.19
N PRO A 81 12.25 2.18 -0.24
CA PRO A 81 12.31 3.03 -1.42
C PRO A 81 12.03 2.25 -2.71
N ALA A 82 11.00 2.63 -3.42
CA ALA A 82 10.62 1.97 -4.67
C ALA A 82 10.08 2.96 -5.72
N SER A 83 10.32 2.63 -6.99
CA SER A 83 9.60 3.17 -8.15
C SER A 83 9.09 1.95 -8.91
N ILE A 84 7.80 1.78 -8.96
CA ILE A 84 7.15 0.54 -9.38
C ILE A 84 6.32 0.81 -10.62
N PRO A 85 6.83 0.48 -11.82
CA PRO A 85 6.02 0.41 -13.02
C PRO A 85 5.19 -0.88 -13.02
N PHE A 86 3.99 -0.84 -13.56
CA PHE A 86 3.08 -1.98 -13.64
C PHE A 86 2.22 -1.93 -14.90
N THR A 87 1.77 -3.09 -15.34
CA THR A 87 0.84 -3.22 -16.46
C THR A 87 0.07 -4.53 -16.41
N ASP A 88 -1.16 -4.52 -16.91
CA ASP A 88 -2.00 -5.70 -17.17
C ASP A 88 -2.38 -5.82 -18.66
N GLY A 89 -1.71 -5.05 -19.53
CA GLY A 89 -2.00 -4.98 -20.95
C GLY A 89 -3.09 -3.96 -21.32
N LYS A 90 -3.92 -3.55 -20.36
CA LYS A 90 -4.93 -2.49 -20.54
C LYS A 90 -4.49 -1.17 -19.92
N PHE A 91 -3.93 -1.26 -18.73
CA PHE A 91 -3.36 -0.13 -18.03
C PHE A 91 -1.83 -0.23 -18.01
N ILE A 92 -1.18 0.90 -18.17
CA ILE A 92 0.24 1.07 -17.87
C ILE A 92 0.34 2.15 -16.82
N GLY A 93 0.97 1.83 -15.71
CA GLY A 93 1.08 2.78 -14.61
C GLY A 93 2.41 2.74 -13.91
N ALA A 94 2.60 3.69 -13.03
CA ALA A 94 3.71 3.70 -12.11
C ALA A 94 3.36 4.48 -10.85
N LEU A 95 3.99 4.09 -9.76
CA LEU A 95 3.88 4.80 -8.49
C LEU A 95 5.21 4.75 -7.72
N LEU A 96 5.37 5.68 -6.79
CA LEU A 96 6.47 5.71 -5.85
C LEU A 96 6.01 5.19 -4.49
N ASP A 97 6.97 4.73 -3.69
CA ASP A 97 6.75 4.49 -2.27
C ASP A 97 6.22 5.77 -1.57
N ARG A 98 5.66 5.61 -0.38
CA ARG A 98 5.03 6.71 0.38
C ARG A 98 5.93 7.92 0.64
N ASN A 99 7.25 7.73 0.63
CA ASN A 99 8.25 8.80 0.83
C ASN A 99 8.79 9.36 -0.49
N GLY A 100 8.60 8.65 -1.60
CA GLY A 100 9.03 9.07 -2.94
C GLY A 100 10.54 9.27 -3.09
N LEU A 101 11.33 8.40 -2.47
CA LEU A 101 12.79 8.54 -2.45
C LEU A 101 13.45 8.21 -3.79
N ARG A 102 12.82 7.38 -4.62
CA ARG A 102 13.33 7.06 -5.95
C ARG A 102 12.96 8.16 -6.95
N PRO A 103 13.92 8.61 -7.79
CA PRO A 103 13.58 9.50 -8.90
C PRO A 103 12.76 8.76 -9.95
N SER A 104 11.72 9.41 -10.46
CA SER A 104 10.97 8.94 -11.62
C SER A 104 10.39 10.13 -12.36
N ARG A 105 10.67 10.23 -13.64
CA ARG A 105 10.27 11.33 -14.50
C ARG A 105 9.51 10.79 -15.70
N TYR A 106 8.61 11.60 -16.24
CA TYR A 106 7.91 11.23 -17.45
C TYR A 106 7.86 12.38 -18.45
N SER A 107 7.76 12.04 -19.72
CA SER A 107 7.50 12.94 -20.82
C SER A 107 6.34 12.40 -21.64
N VAL A 108 5.41 13.26 -22.02
CA VAL A 108 4.33 13.00 -22.95
C VAL A 108 4.64 13.75 -24.22
N THR A 109 4.60 13.07 -25.35
CA THR A 109 4.91 13.66 -26.65
C THR A 109 3.63 13.98 -27.44
N LYS A 110 3.74 14.94 -28.35
CA LYS A 110 2.61 15.35 -29.20
C LYS A 110 2.16 14.26 -30.18
N ASP A 111 3.03 13.31 -30.50
CA ASP A 111 2.76 12.13 -31.31
C ASP A 111 2.25 10.92 -30.49
N GLY A 112 1.92 11.14 -29.20
CA GLY A 112 1.17 10.19 -28.38
C GLY A 112 2.01 9.16 -27.63
N TYR A 113 3.33 9.40 -27.45
CA TYR A 113 4.13 8.55 -26.58
C TYR A 113 4.19 9.05 -25.15
N VAL A 114 4.23 8.12 -24.21
CA VAL A 114 4.58 8.37 -22.80
C VAL A 114 5.90 7.65 -22.52
N VAL A 115 6.89 8.41 -22.14
CA VAL A 115 8.23 7.90 -21.78
C VAL A 115 8.45 8.14 -20.31
N MET A 116 8.72 7.10 -19.56
CA MET A 116 9.01 7.17 -18.12
C MET A 116 10.35 6.52 -17.81
N SER A 117 11.14 7.19 -16.96
CA SER A 117 12.45 6.71 -16.53
C SER A 117 12.89 7.40 -15.25
N SER A 118 13.97 6.93 -14.63
CA SER A 118 14.59 7.60 -13.48
C SER A 118 15.12 8.98 -13.81
N GLU A 119 15.54 9.20 -15.07
CA GLU A 119 16.18 10.42 -15.54
C GLU A 119 15.54 10.91 -16.84
N THR A 120 15.71 12.19 -17.16
CA THR A 120 15.37 12.75 -18.47
C THR A 120 16.48 12.48 -19.48
N GLY A 121 16.11 12.41 -20.77
CA GLY A 121 17.10 12.26 -21.85
C GLY A 121 17.54 10.81 -22.12
N VAL A 122 16.81 9.81 -21.61
CA VAL A 122 17.05 8.40 -21.93
C VAL A 122 16.68 8.05 -23.39
N LEU A 123 15.79 8.82 -23.97
CA LEU A 123 15.50 8.82 -25.39
C LEU A 123 15.73 10.22 -25.95
N ASP A 124 16.23 10.31 -27.17
CA ASP A 124 16.41 11.56 -27.88
C ASP A 124 15.08 12.01 -28.46
N ILE A 125 14.36 12.82 -27.70
CA ILE A 125 13.06 13.40 -28.08
C ILE A 125 13.29 14.89 -28.38
N ALA A 126 12.95 15.30 -29.60
CA ALA A 126 13.04 16.69 -29.98
C ALA A 126 12.18 17.55 -29.04
N PRO A 127 12.73 18.64 -28.45
CA PRO A 127 12.00 19.47 -27.48
C PRO A 127 10.66 19.99 -27.98
N GLU A 128 10.54 20.30 -29.27
CA GLU A 128 9.31 20.73 -29.92
C GLU A 128 8.21 19.65 -29.95
N ASN A 129 8.57 18.39 -29.82
CA ASN A 129 7.64 17.25 -29.77
C ASN A 129 7.15 16.97 -28.32
N ILE A 130 7.74 17.58 -27.34
CA ILE A 130 7.29 17.39 -25.94
C ILE A 130 6.04 18.24 -25.72
N GLU A 131 4.95 17.58 -25.33
CA GLU A 131 3.70 18.23 -24.90
C GLU A 131 3.75 18.57 -23.40
N ARG A 132 4.15 17.59 -22.59
CA ARG A 132 4.21 17.70 -21.13
C ARG A 132 5.35 16.85 -20.59
N HIS A 133 6.00 17.34 -19.58
CA HIS A 133 6.91 16.54 -18.74
C HIS A 133 6.65 16.79 -17.26
N GLY A 134 7.02 15.82 -16.44
CA GLY A 134 6.84 15.89 -15.01
C GLY A 134 7.64 14.83 -14.28
N ARG A 135 7.37 14.73 -13.01
CA ARG A 135 7.91 13.69 -12.13
C ARG A 135 6.76 12.98 -11.42
N LEU A 136 6.96 11.73 -11.06
CA LEU A 136 6.07 11.06 -10.14
C LEU A 136 6.17 11.72 -8.75
N GLU A 137 5.03 11.81 -8.10
CA GLU A 137 4.93 12.34 -6.75
C GLU A 137 4.62 11.20 -5.77
N PRO A 138 5.12 11.27 -4.52
CA PRO A 138 4.80 10.30 -3.49
C PRO A 138 3.29 10.19 -3.30
N GLY A 139 2.79 8.97 -3.18
CA GLY A 139 1.37 8.72 -2.95
C GLY A 139 0.46 8.99 -4.14
N LYS A 140 0.97 9.42 -5.31
CA LYS A 140 0.20 9.59 -6.53
C LYS A 140 0.51 8.51 -7.56
N MET A 141 -0.54 8.01 -8.17
CA MET A 141 -0.45 7.03 -9.25
C MET A 141 -0.43 7.75 -10.59
N PHE A 142 0.54 7.42 -11.43
CA PHE A 142 0.51 7.78 -12.85
C PHE A 142 -0.09 6.60 -13.60
N LEU A 143 -1.16 6.82 -14.34
CA LEU A 143 -1.90 5.74 -15.01
C LEU A 143 -2.29 6.14 -16.42
N VAL A 144 -2.02 5.26 -17.37
CA VAL A 144 -2.44 5.37 -18.78
C VAL A 144 -3.43 4.27 -19.07
N ASN A 145 -4.61 4.62 -19.56
CA ASN A 145 -5.57 3.68 -20.12
C ASN A 145 -5.30 3.52 -21.61
N MET A 146 -4.85 2.33 -22.00
CA MET A 146 -4.48 2.05 -23.40
C MET A 146 -5.68 1.92 -24.31
N ASP A 147 -6.85 1.48 -23.79
CA ASP A 147 -8.08 1.38 -24.57
C ASP A 147 -8.65 2.77 -24.90
N GLU A 148 -8.56 3.69 -23.96
CA GLU A 148 -9.04 5.08 -24.10
C GLU A 148 -7.99 6.01 -24.71
N GLY A 149 -6.73 5.61 -24.73
CA GLY A 149 -5.61 6.42 -25.22
C GLY A 149 -5.38 7.69 -24.40
N ARG A 150 -5.61 7.65 -23.09
CA ARG A 150 -5.46 8.82 -22.20
C ARG A 150 -4.75 8.51 -20.88
N ILE A 151 -4.18 9.54 -20.30
CA ILE A 151 -3.70 9.52 -18.92
C ILE A 151 -4.90 9.76 -17.99
N ILE A 152 -5.04 8.90 -16.98
CA ILE A 152 -6.05 9.04 -15.93
C ILE A 152 -5.41 9.80 -14.76
N GLU A 153 -6.10 10.83 -14.29
CA GLU A 153 -5.63 11.59 -13.13
C GLU A 153 -5.77 10.79 -11.82
N ASP A 154 -4.82 10.96 -10.91
CA ASP A 154 -4.75 10.22 -9.64
C ASP A 154 -6.07 10.28 -8.84
N GLU A 155 -6.65 11.46 -8.71
CA GLU A 155 -7.91 11.64 -7.97
C GLU A 155 -9.10 10.94 -8.65
N GLU A 156 -9.12 10.85 -9.97
CA GLU A 156 -10.16 10.15 -10.73
C GLU A 156 -10.13 8.66 -10.41
N ILE A 157 -8.97 8.01 -10.57
CA ILE A 157 -8.84 6.57 -10.35
C ILE A 157 -9.02 6.20 -8.87
N LYS A 158 -8.50 7.00 -7.94
CA LYS A 158 -8.66 6.76 -6.52
C LYS A 158 -10.11 6.89 -6.08
N LYS A 159 -10.83 7.90 -6.55
CA LYS A 159 -12.24 8.07 -6.27
C LYS A 159 -13.07 6.90 -6.82
N GLU A 160 -12.78 6.45 -8.03
CA GLU A 160 -13.42 5.28 -8.60
C GLU A 160 -13.21 4.04 -7.72
N ILE A 161 -11.97 3.73 -7.36
CA ILE A 161 -11.61 2.55 -6.57
C ILE A 161 -12.26 2.60 -5.18
N THR A 162 -12.15 3.73 -4.49
CA THR A 162 -12.63 3.85 -3.11
C THR A 162 -14.14 3.87 -2.99
N SER A 163 -14.86 4.19 -4.08
CA SER A 163 -16.33 4.16 -4.12
C SER A 163 -16.91 2.79 -4.51
N LYS A 164 -16.10 1.84 -4.99
CA LYS A 164 -16.58 0.52 -5.45
C LYS A 164 -17.22 -0.31 -4.34
N ARG A 165 -16.78 -0.14 -3.11
CA ARG A 165 -17.21 -0.98 -1.98
C ARG A 165 -17.46 -0.12 -0.74
N PRO A 166 -18.32 -0.55 0.17
CA PRO A 166 -18.67 0.22 1.38
C PRO A 166 -17.65 0.00 2.50
N TYR A 167 -16.39 0.38 2.27
CA TYR A 167 -15.28 0.14 3.21
C TYR A 167 -15.55 0.71 4.60
N GLN A 168 -16.07 1.93 4.70
CA GLN A 168 -16.39 2.54 5.98
C GLN A 168 -17.42 1.72 6.76
N LYS A 169 -18.49 1.27 6.10
CA LYS A 169 -19.49 0.41 6.74
C LYS A 169 -18.87 -0.89 7.27
N TRP A 170 -17.98 -1.51 6.51
CA TRP A 170 -17.32 -2.74 6.96
C TRP A 170 -16.40 -2.50 8.16
N LEU A 171 -15.71 -1.36 8.22
CA LEU A 171 -14.92 -0.97 9.38
C LEU A 171 -15.82 -0.74 10.60
N ASP A 172 -16.89 0.02 10.45
CA ASP A 172 -17.83 0.32 11.55
C ASP A 172 -18.47 -0.95 12.13
N GLU A 173 -18.76 -1.95 11.29
CA GLU A 173 -19.38 -3.20 11.71
C GLU A 173 -18.41 -4.22 12.31
N ASN A 174 -17.12 -4.20 11.94
CA ASN A 174 -16.20 -5.28 12.26
C ASN A 174 -14.95 -4.84 13.03
N LEU A 175 -14.59 -3.57 13.02
CA LEU A 175 -13.43 -3.07 13.74
C LEU A 175 -13.82 -2.75 15.19
N LEU A 176 -13.30 -3.54 16.11
CA LEU A 176 -13.52 -3.33 17.55
C LEU A 176 -12.32 -2.55 18.13
N PRO A 177 -12.53 -1.32 18.61
CA PRO A 177 -11.49 -0.59 19.32
C PRO A 177 -11.03 -1.34 20.56
N LEU A 178 -9.72 -1.46 20.77
CA LEU A 178 -9.16 -2.18 21.94
C LEU A 178 -9.78 -1.72 23.27
N LYS A 179 -10.13 -0.43 23.39
CA LYS A 179 -10.75 0.17 24.58
C LYS A 179 -12.17 -0.36 24.86
N GLU A 180 -12.85 -0.88 23.84
CA GLU A 180 -14.21 -1.42 23.95
C GLU A 180 -14.24 -2.92 24.25
N ILE A 181 -13.09 -3.58 24.17
CA ILE A 181 -12.97 -5.00 24.50
C ILE A 181 -13.02 -5.14 26.02
N PRO A 182 -14.03 -5.85 26.58
CA PRO A 182 -14.13 -6.01 28.02
C PRO A 182 -12.92 -6.75 28.56
N TYR A 183 -12.17 -6.08 29.41
CA TYR A 183 -11.04 -6.69 30.10
C TYR A 183 -11.54 -7.72 31.11
N ARG A 184 -11.20 -8.99 30.93
CA ARG A 184 -11.61 -10.09 31.82
C ARG A 184 -10.52 -10.48 32.84
N GLY A 185 -9.44 -9.75 32.92
CA GLY A 185 -8.33 -10.03 33.82
C GLY A 185 -8.45 -9.32 35.17
N ASN A 186 -7.82 -9.87 36.20
CA ASN A 186 -7.60 -9.16 37.44
C ASN A 186 -6.53 -8.08 37.19
N THR A 187 -6.96 -6.82 37.14
CA THR A 187 -6.03 -5.69 37.23
C THR A 187 -5.59 -5.54 38.68
N THR A 188 -4.59 -6.28 39.11
CA THR A 188 -3.84 -5.83 40.26
C THR A 188 -2.98 -4.68 39.75
N PRO A 189 -3.16 -3.44 40.23
CA PRO A 189 -2.23 -2.38 39.93
C PRO A 189 -0.85 -2.84 40.33
N ILE A 190 0.06 -2.91 39.40
CA ILE A 190 1.46 -3.14 39.75
C ILE A 190 1.99 -1.78 40.21
N GLU A 191 1.71 -1.45 41.47
CA GLU A 191 2.44 -0.38 42.17
C GLU A 191 3.85 -0.91 42.41
N ASP A 192 4.83 -0.41 41.64
CA ASP A 192 6.04 -1.16 41.52
C ASP A 192 7.29 -0.36 41.76
N GLU A 193 7.73 -0.40 43.00
CA GLU A 193 9.12 -0.04 43.36
C GLU A 193 10.17 -0.94 42.68
N GLY A 194 9.77 -2.08 42.08
CA GLY A 194 10.66 -3.04 41.45
C GLY A 194 10.49 -3.18 39.92
N PHE A 195 9.69 -2.33 39.26
CA PHE A 195 9.38 -2.47 37.83
C PHE A 195 10.64 -2.52 36.94
N GLU A 196 11.57 -1.58 37.14
CA GLU A 196 12.81 -1.56 36.35
C GLU A 196 13.68 -2.80 36.60
N THR A 197 13.73 -3.28 37.84
CA THR A 197 14.48 -4.47 38.19
C THR A 197 13.89 -5.71 37.54
N ARG A 198 12.56 -5.86 37.61
CA ARG A 198 11.86 -6.97 36.92
C ARG A 198 12.02 -6.89 35.40
N MET A 199 11.89 -5.73 34.83
CA MET A 199 12.15 -5.52 33.42
C MET A 199 13.50 -6.07 32.97
N ARG A 200 14.56 -5.70 33.71
CA ARG A 200 15.92 -6.17 33.45
C ARG A 200 16.07 -7.69 33.66
N VAL A 201 15.43 -8.25 34.67
CA VAL A 201 15.44 -9.70 34.93
C VAL A 201 14.80 -10.47 33.77
N PHE A 202 13.72 -9.94 33.18
CA PHE A 202 13.06 -10.52 32.02
C PHE A 202 13.69 -10.12 30.66
N GLY A 203 14.78 -9.36 30.68
CA GLY A 203 15.52 -9.00 29.47
C GLY A 203 14.93 -7.84 28.66
N TYR A 204 13.93 -7.12 29.20
CA TYR A 204 13.39 -5.94 28.53
C TYR A 204 14.29 -4.73 28.72
N THR A 205 14.52 -4.01 27.63
CA THR A 205 15.24 -2.73 27.64
C THR A 205 14.26 -1.55 27.64
N GLN A 206 14.77 -0.35 27.92
CA GLN A 206 14.00 0.88 27.76
C GLN A 206 13.57 1.11 26.30
N GLU A 207 14.37 0.62 25.35
CA GLU A 207 14.06 0.69 23.94
C GLU A 207 12.89 -0.24 23.59
N ASP A 208 12.86 -1.46 24.12
CA ASP A 208 11.75 -2.39 23.93
C ASP A 208 10.44 -1.81 24.46
N LEU A 209 10.47 -1.15 25.60
CA LEU A 209 9.30 -0.44 26.13
C LEU A 209 8.80 0.62 25.19
N LYS A 210 9.69 1.43 24.65
CA LYS A 210 9.35 2.58 23.83
C LYS A 210 8.91 2.18 22.42
N THR A 211 9.58 1.20 21.82
CA THR A 211 9.40 0.85 20.41
C THR A 211 8.44 -0.31 20.17
N ILE A 212 8.32 -1.22 21.13
CA ILE A 212 7.48 -2.42 21.02
C ILE A 212 6.24 -2.32 21.91
N ILE A 213 6.43 -2.15 23.21
CA ILE A 213 5.32 -2.28 24.18
C ILE A 213 4.41 -1.05 24.18
N THR A 214 4.99 0.15 24.14
CA THR A 214 4.20 1.39 24.15
C THR A 214 3.26 1.52 22.94
N PRO A 215 3.64 1.17 21.72
CA PRO A 215 2.72 1.17 20.57
C PRO A 215 1.57 0.15 20.65
N MET A 216 1.72 -0.89 21.49
CA MET A 216 0.68 -1.91 21.72
C MET A 216 -0.40 -1.47 22.71
N ARG A 217 -0.24 -0.32 23.32
CA ARG A 217 -1.14 0.25 24.35
C ARG A 217 -2.18 1.17 23.71
#